data_65d0ac18a6ea5bbc8b6dbddf926664ac
#
_entry.id   65d0ac18a6ea5bbc8b6dbddf926664ac
#
_cell.length_a   1.000
_cell.length_b   1.000
_cell.length_c   1.000
_cell.angle_alpha   90.00
_cell.angle_beta   90.00
_cell.angle_gamma   90.00
#
_symmetry.space_group_name_H-M   'P 1'
#
loop_
_entity.id
_entity.type
_entity.pdbx_description
1 polymer ?
#
loop_
_entity_poly.entity_id
_entity_poly.type
_entity_poly.pdbx_seq_one_letter_code
_entity_poly.pdbx_strand_id
1 'polypeptide(L)'
;MELIDFVDLTLKERLIALNWRNSDEIKKWMYLQNAISTKTHLDFIDELQFSKERQYLLVKKENNYVGVVYLTGIDFDKNQYYFGLYYNPFDKMKGVGRLLQEACIKYAFNLLGLNKLKLAVFASNLRAINLYKRFNFIKTSEKIVNRKKVDCLELQR
;
A
#
# COMPACT_ATOMS: atom_id res chain seq x y z
N MET A 1 -15.12 -9.22 1.64
CA MET A 1 -13.90 -8.44 1.92
C MET A 1 -14.30 -7.01 2.21
N GLU A 2 -13.77 -6.44 3.26
CA GLU A 2 -14.08 -5.10 3.73
C GLU A 2 -12.83 -4.23 3.68
N LEU A 3 -12.96 -3.00 3.17
CA LEU A 3 -11.92 -1.99 3.13
C LEU A 3 -12.31 -0.86 4.08
N ILE A 4 -11.53 -0.66 5.12
CA ILE A 4 -11.81 0.32 6.16
C ILE A 4 -10.81 1.47 6.04
N ASP A 5 -11.32 2.68 5.83
CA ASP A 5 -10.46 3.87 5.78
C ASP A 5 -9.75 4.07 7.13
N PHE A 6 -8.47 4.43 7.09
CA PHE A 6 -7.68 4.64 8.31
C PHE A 6 -8.30 5.70 9.23
N VAL A 7 -8.97 6.70 8.68
CA VAL A 7 -9.61 7.74 9.49
C VAL A 7 -10.77 7.21 10.33
N ASP A 8 -11.37 6.09 9.92
CA ASP A 8 -12.49 5.45 10.60
C ASP A 8 -12.06 4.31 11.54
N LEU A 9 -10.77 4.01 11.62
CA LEU A 9 -10.25 2.92 12.46
C LEU A 9 -10.40 3.25 13.94
N THR A 10 -10.73 2.22 14.71
CA THR A 10 -10.60 2.26 16.18
C THR A 10 -9.12 2.40 16.56
N LEU A 11 -8.85 2.81 17.80
CA LEU A 11 -7.47 2.88 18.29
C LEU A 11 -6.76 1.52 18.19
N LYS A 12 -7.45 0.44 18.53
CA LYS A 12 -6.91 -0.92 18.42
C LYS A 12 -6.49 -1.25 16.99
N GLU A 13 -7.34 -0.93 16.01
CA GLU A 13 -7.05 -1.17 14.60
C GLU A 13 -5.88 -0.33 14.09
N ARG A 14 -5.79 0.94 14.51
CA ARG A 14 -4.65 1.81 14.19
C ARG A 14 -3.33 1.22 14.68
N LEU A 15 -3.32 0.67 15.90
CA LEU A 15 -2.14 0.05 16.49
C LEU A 15 -1.77 -1.28 15.84
N ILE A 16 -2.75 -2.05 15.38
CA ILE A 16 -2.52 -3.26 14.57
C ILE A 16 -1.74 -2.90 13.30
N ALA A 17 -2.20 -1.92 12.55
CA ALA A 17 -1.53 -1.47 11.32
C ALA A 17 -0.10 -0.99 11.61
N LEU A 18 0.12 -0.24 12.68
CA LEU A 18 1.44 0.21 13.09
C LEU A 18 2.38 -0.96 13.41
N ASN A 19 1.89 -1.95 14.14
CA ASN A 19 2.67 -3.13 14.50
C ASN A 19 3.16 -3.89 13.26
N TRP A 20 2.31 -4.03 12.25
CA TRP A 20 2.70 -4.64 10.98
C TRP A 20 3.75 -3.81 10.25
N ARG A 21 3.52 -2.49 10.15
CA ARG A 21 4.43 -1.57 9.46
C ARG A 21 5.83 -1.56 10.08
N ASN A 22 5.92 -1.71 11.40
CA ASN A 22 7.16 -1.72 12.16
C ASN A 22 7.84 -3.09 12.21
N SER A 23 7.22 -4.16 11.73
CA SER A 23 7.86 -5.47 11.68
C SER A 23 9.05 -5.46 10.72
N ASP A 24 10.07 -6.25 11.01
CA ASP A 24 11.26 -6.34 10.16
C ASP A 24 10.92 -6.81 8.75
N GLU A 25 9.97 -7.71 8.62
CA GLU A 25 9.55 -8.27 7.33
C GLU A 25 8.94 -7.19 6.42
N ILE A 26 8.23 -6.21 6.98
CA ILE A 26 7.57 -5.15 6.21
C ILE A 26 8.47 -3.94 6.03
N LYS A 27 9.07 -3.43 7.12
CA LYS A 27 9.83 -2.17 7.06
C LYS A 27 11.06 -2.24 6.16
N LYS A 28 11.65 -3.42 5.97
CA LYS A 28 12.82 -3.58 5.08
C LYS A 28 12.53 -3.18 3.62
N TRP A 29 11.27 -3.21 3.20
CA TRP A 29 10.86 -2.84 1.85
C TRP A 29 10.35 -1.40 1.73
N MET A 30 10.35 -0.66 2.83
CA MET A 30 9.94 0.75 2.87
C MET A 30 11.14 1.66 2.67
N TYR A 31 10.90 2.86 2.11
CA TYR A 31 11.97 3.87 1.99
C TYR A 31 12.46 4.30 3.36
N LEU A 32 11.56 4.56 4.29
CA LEU A 32 11.86 4.82 5.69
C LEU A 32 11.84 3.50 6.46
N GLN A 33 13.02 3.01 6.82
CA GLN A 33 13.17 1.70 7.47
C GLN A 33 13.24 1.77 9.00
N ASN A 34 13.27 2.97 9.57
CA ASN A 34 13.19 3.15 11.01
C ASN A 34 11.77 2.87 11.51
N ALA A 35 11.67 2.37 12.74
CA ALA A 35 10.38 2.18 13.38
C ALA A 35 9.65 3.53 13.54
N ILE A 36 8.35 3.53 13.28
CA ILE A 36 7.48 4.69 13.45
C ILE A 36 6.95 4.66 14.89
N SER A 37 7.04 5.78 15.61
CA SER A 37 6.49 5.87 16.96
C SER A 37 4.95 5.87 16.92
N THR A 38 4.33 5.45 18.03
CA THR A 38 2.87 5.51 18.16
C THR A 38 2.34 6.92 17.93
N LYS A 39 2.98 7.92 18.54
CA LYS A 39 2.58 9.33 18.37
C LYS A 39 2.61 9.75 16.91
N THR A 40 3.72 9.49 16.20
CA THR A 40 3.88 9.85 14.80
C THR A 40 2.81 9.17 13.93
N HIS A 41 2.53 7.89 14.19
CA HIS A 41 1.52 7.14 13.46
C HIS A 41 0.10 7.69 13.68
N LEU A 42 -0.27 7.99 14.93
CA LEU A 42 -1.59 8.54 15.23
C LEU A 42 -1.75 9.95 14.66
N ASP A 43 -0.72 10.79 14.75
CA ASP A 43 -0.73 12.12 14.14
C ASP A 43 -0.89 12.03 12.61
N PHE A 44 -0.20 11.09 11.98
CA PHE A 44 -0.32 10.82 10.55
C PHE A 44 -1.77 10.46 10.16
N ILE A 45 -2.42 9.58 10.93
CA ILE A 45 -3.81 9.18 10.64
C ILE A 45 -4.75 10.36 10.84
N ASP A 46 -4.55 11.18 11.86
CA ASP A 46 -5.37 12.38 12.09
C ASP A 46 -5.24 13.38 10.93
N GLU A 47 -4.06 13.50 10.33
CA GLU A 47 -3.84 14.35 9.15
C GLU A 47 -4.50 13.80 7.88
N LEU A 48 -4.69 12.49 7.77
CA LEU A 48 -5.30 11.88 6.58
C LEU A 48 -6.72 12.38 6.32
N GLN A 49 -7.49 12.72 7.35
CA GLN A 49 -8.86 13.24 7.18
C GLN A 49 -8.92 14.54 6.36
N PHE A 50 -7.81 15.30 6.32
CA PHE A 50 -7.72 16.55 5.58
C PHE A 50 -6.97 16.40 4.25
N SER A 51 -6.47 15.20 3.93
CA SER A 51 -5.69 14.95 2.72
C SER A 51 -6.59 14.47 1.58
N LYS A 52 -6.42 15.09 0.40
CA LYS A 52 -7.02 14.62 -0.85
C LYS A 52 -6.05 13.80 -1.70
N GLU A 53 -4.79 13.74 -1.29
CA GLU A 53 -3.69 13.11 -2.05
C GLU A 53 -3.28 11.76 -1.52
N ARG A 54 -3.76 11.37 -0.34
CA ARG A 54 -3.38 10.12 0.32
C ARG A 54 -4.61 9.42 0.89
N GLN A 55 -4.64 8.11 0.71
CA GLN A 55 -5.68 7.26 1.30
C GLN A 55 -5.07 5.92 1.73
N TYR A 56 -5.38 5.49 2.93
CA TYR A 56 -4.92 4.24 3.51
C TYR A 56 -6.13 3.43 3.94
N LEU A 57 -6.14 2.15 3.58
CA LEU A 57 -7.26 1.24 3.84
C LEU A 57 -6.76 -0.03 4.54
N LEU A 58 -7.38 -0.35 5.68
CA LEU A 58 -7.18 -1.63 6.33
C LEU A 58 -8.10 -2.66 5.68
N VAL A 59 -7.53 -3.79 5.29
CA VAL A 59 -8.27 -4.85 4.59
C VAL A 59 -8.63 -5.96 5.56
N LYS A 60 -9.91 -6.29 5.61
CA LYS A 60 -10.48 -7.33 6.45
C LYS A 60 -11.20 -8.36 5.59
N LYS A 61 -10.95 -9.63 5.84
CA LYS A 61 -11.63 -10.75 5.19
C LYS A 61 -12.12 -11.73 6.24
N GLU A 62 -13.43 -12.01 6.24
CA GLU A 62 -14.04 -12.98 7.16
C GLU A 62 -13.64 -12.75 8.62
N ASN A 63 -13.73 -11.51 9.09
CA ASN A 63 -13.35 -11.08 10.44
C ASN A 63 -11.83 -11.10 10.75
N ASN A 64 -10.97 -11.40 9.79
CA ASN A 64 -9.52 -11.36 9.94
C ASN A 64 -8.94 -10.13 9.26
N TYR A 65 -8.04 -9.43 9.95
CA TYR A 65 -7.28 -8.34 9.36
C TYR A 65 -6.12 -8.93 8.54
N VAL A 66 -6.10 -8.67 7.24
CA VAL A 66 -5.16 -9.35 6.34
C VAL A 66 -4.06 -8.46 5.78
N GLY A 67 -4.26 -7.16 5.75
CA GLY A 67 -3.24 -6.25 5.26
C GLY A 67 -3.71 -4.81 5.13
N VAL A 68 -2.87 -4.00 4.54
CA VAL A 68 -3.13 -2.59 4.25
C VAL A 68 -2.86 -2.34 2.77
N VAL A 69 -3.73 -1.58 2.12
CA VAL A 69 -3.48 -1.01 0.80
C VAL A 69 -3.54 0.50 0.90
N TYR A 70 -2.71 1.19 0.14
CA TYR A 70 -2.68 2.65 0.21
C TYR A 70 -2.40 3.28 -1.14
N LEU A 71 -2.93 4.49 -1.28
CA LEU A 71 -2.78 5.34 -2.45
C LEU A 71 -2.15 6.66 -2.02
N THR A 72 -1.14 7.09 -2.73
CA THR A 72 -0.43 8.34 -2.46
C THR A 72 -0.25 9.12 -3.76
N GLY A 73 -0.01 10.44 -3.65
CA GLY A 73 0.18 11.28 -4.82
C GLY A 73 -1.04 11.27 -5.75
N ILE A 74 -2.24 11.18 -5.20
CA ILE A 74 -3.48 11.18 -5.97
C ILE A 74 -3.60 12.52 -6.69
N ASP A 75 -3.70 12.46 -8.01
CA ASP A 75 -3.86 13.62 -8.88
C ASP A 75 -5.01 13.34 -9.85
N PHE A 76 -6.19 13.88 -9.53
CA PHE A 76 -7.38 13.67 -10.36
C PHE A 76 -7.30 14.37 -11.72
N ASP A 77 -6.52 15.45 -11.84
CA ASP A 77 -6.33 16.14 -13.13
C ASP A 77 -5.52 15.29 -14.10
N LYS A 78 -4.48 14.62 -13.60
CA LYS A 78 -3.67 13.67 -14.37
C LYS A 78 -4.25 12.27 -14.37
N ASN A 79 -5.29 12.02 -13.59
CA ASN A 79 -5.96 10.73 -13.43
C ASN A 79 -4.99 9.59 -13.06
N GLN A 80 -4.10 9.85 -12.11
CA GLN A 80 -3.05 8.92 -11.70
C GLN A 80 -2.79 8.96 -10.21
N TYR A 81 -2.17 7.92 -9.68
CA TYR A 81 -1.69 7.84 -8.31
C TYR A 81 -0.74 6.66 -8.14
N TYR A 82 0.01 6.73 -7.07
CA TYR A 82 0.90 5.66 -6.65
C TYR A 82 0.20 4.77 -5.64
N PHE A 83 0.43 3.47 -5.72
CA PHE A 83 -0.10 2.55 -4.74
C PHE A 83 0.99 1.73 -4.09
N GLY A 84 0.67 1.24 -2.89
CA GLY A 84 1.47 0.26 -2.19
C GLY A 84 0.59 -0.63 -1.33
N LEU A 85 1.18 -1.69 -0.82
CA LEU A 85 0.49 -2.61 0.06
C LEU A 85 1.48 -3.29 1.02
N TYR A 86 0.98 -3.73 2.16
CA TYR A 86 1.67 -4.68 3.01
C TYR A 86 0.66 -5.60 3.70
N TYR A 87 1.08 -6.82 3.95
CA TYR A 87 0.25 -7.85 4.55
C TYR A 87 0.50 -7.97 6.06
N ASN A 88 -0.40 -8.66 6.75
CA ASN A 88 -0.20 -9.05 8.16
C ASN A 88 0.96 -10.06 8.25
N PRO A 89 2.13 -9.67 8.78
CA PRO A 89 3.28 -10.55 8.84
C PRO A 89 3.20 -11.62 9.93
N PHE A 90 2.27 -11.47 10.87
CA PHE A 90 2.11 -12.37 12.04
C PHE A 90 1.10 -13.47 11.78
N ASP A 91 0.23 -13.29 10.81
CA ASP A 91 -0.76 -14.29 10.40
C ASP A 91 -0.95 -14.21 8.88
N LYS A 92 0.04 -14.69 8.16
CA LYS A 92 0.11 -14.59 6.72
C LYS A 92 -0.84 -15.57 6.04
N MET A 93 -1.90 -15.04 5.49
CA MET A 93 -2.85 -15.81 4.70
C MET A 93 -2.24 -16.21 3.35
N LYS A 94 -2.47 -17.45 2.93
CA LYS A 94 -2.06 -17.90 1.59
C LYS A 94 -2.73 -17.06 0.51
N GLY A 95 -1.92 -16.56 -0.43
CA GLY A 95 -2.42 -15.72 -1.52
C GLY A 95 -2.78 -14.28 -1.12
N VAL A 96 -2.34 -13.82 0.06
CA VAL A 96 -2.67 -12.48 0.56
C VAL A 96 -2.18 -11.36 -0.37
N GLY A 97 -1.01 -11.51 -0.96
CA GLY A 97 -0.49 -10.49 -1.91
C GLY A 97 -1.42 -10.31 -3.09
N ARG A 98 -1.90 -11.40 -3.67
CA ARG A 98 -2.87 -11.37 -4.76
C ARG A 98 -4.19 -10.72 -4.32
N LEU A 99 -4.70 -11.10 -3.16
CA LEU A 99 -5.93 -10.54 -2.62
C LEU A 99 -5.84 -9.01 -2.45
N LEU A 100 -4.76 -8.53 -1.84
CA LEU A 100 -4.54 -7.10 -1.61
C LEU A 100 -4.38 -6.35 -2.93
N GLN A 101 -3.69 -6.93 -3.88
CA GLN A 101 -3.52 -6.37 -5.22
C GLN A 101 -4.87 -6.22 -5.93
N GLU A 102 -5.68 -7.26 -5.96
CA GLU A 102 -7.02 -7.23 -6.57
C GLU A 102 -7.91 -6.19 -5.89
N ALA A 103 -7.87 -6.12 -4.56
CA ALA A 103 -8.63 -5.14 -3.81
C ALA A 103 -8.25 -3.71 -4.19
N CYS A 104 -6.95 -3.43 -4.26
CA CYS A 104 -6.45 -2.11 -4.61
C CYS A 104 -6.86 -1.71 -6.03
N ILE A 105 -6.67 -2.60 -7.00
CA ILE A 105 -7.02 -2.33 -8.40
C ILE A 105 -8.52 -2.06 -8.55
N LYS A 106 -9.37 -2.86 -7.94
CA LYS A 106 -10.83 -2.66 -7.97
C LYS A 106 -11.24 -1.34 -7.34
N TYR A 107 -10.69 -1.04 -6.16
CA TYR A 107 -10.96 0.22 -5.48
C TYR A 107 -10.57 1.41 -6.36
N ALA A 108 -9.40 1.36 -6.89
CA ALA A 108 -8.82 2.36 -7.73
C ALA A 108 -9.62 2.65 -9.00
N PHE A 109 -9.83 1.63 -9.80
CA PHE A 109 -10.44 1.77 -11.11
C PHE A 109 -11.96 1.89 -11.05
N ASN A 110 -12.61 1.14 -10.17
CA ASN A 110 -14.06 1.08 -10.15
C ASN A 110 -14.70 2.11 -9.21
N LEU A 111 -14.09 2.37 -8.04
CA LEU A 111 -14.65 3.32 -7.08
C LEU A 111 -14.12 4.74 -7.26
N LEU A 112 -12.82 4.90 -7.48
CA LEU A 112 -12.24 6.22 -7.68
C LEU A 112 -12.25 6.67 -9.15
N GLY A 113 -12.53 5.78 -10.07
CA GLY A 113 -12.60 6.10 -11.50
C GLY A 113 -11.26 6.47 -12.13
N LEU A 114 -10.15 6.09 -11.50
CA LEU A 114 -8.82 6.38 -12.00
C LEU A 114 -8.44 5.41 -13.12
N ASN A 115 -7.61 5.85 -14.06
CA ASN A 115 -7.26 5.08 -15.25
C ASN A 115 -5.84 4.53 -15.23
N LYS A 116 -5.01 4.98 -14.29
CA LYS A 116 -3.62 4.57 -14.21
C LYS A 116 -3.20 4.36 -12.76
N LEU A 117 -2.53 3.26 -12.50
CA LEU A 117 -1.85 2.95 -11.25
C LEU A 117 -0.34 2.98 -11.46
N LYS A 118 0.38 3.65 -10.58
CA LYS A 118 1.83 3.66 -10.55
C LYS A 118 2.34 3.06 -9.25
N LEU A 119 3.49 2.43 -9.31
CA LEU A 119 4.18 1.95 -8.11
C LEU A 119 5.69 2.07 -8.27
N ALA A 120 6.37 2.11 -7.15
CA ALA A 120 7.81 2.03 -7.06
C ALA A 120 8.18 0.89 -6.12
N VAL A 121 9.09 0.04 -6.55
CA VAL A 121 9.50 -1.16 -5.80
C VAL A 121 11.00 -1.34 -5.88
N PHE A 122 11.64 -1.71 -4.76
CA PHE A 122 13.06 -2.04 -4.80
C PHE A 122 13.30 -3.18 -5.81
N ALA A 123 14.29 -3.00 -6.68
CA ALA A 123 14.62 -3.99 -7.72
C ALA A 123 14.98 -5.36 -7.13
N SER A 124 15.45 -5.41 -5.89
CA SER A 124 15.74 -6.65 -5.16
C SER A 124 14.51 -7.38 -4.63
N ASN A 125 13.34 -6.74 -4.62
CA ASN A 125 12.09 -7.34 -4.16
C ASN A 125 11.44 -8.16 -5.28
N LEU A 126 12.06 -9.28 -5.64
CA LEU A 126 11.63 -10.11 -6.78
C LEU A 126 10.24 -10.69 -6.60
N ARG A 127 9.86 -11.00 -5.36
CA ARG A 127 8.53 -11.55 -5.06
C ARG A 127 7.42 -10.54 -5.39
N ALA A 128 7.59 -9.30 -4.97
CA ALA A 128 6.65 -8.24 -5.28
C ALA A 128 6.61 -7.94 -6.78
N ILE A 129 7.77 -7.83 -7.42
CA ILE A 129 7.85 -7.58 -8.86
C ILE A 129 7.13 -8.67 -9.67
N ASN A 130 7.33 -9.94 -9.32
CA ASN A 130 6.66 -11.04 -9.98
C ASN A 130 5.14 -10.99 -9.80
N LEU A 131 4.66 -10.60 -8.61
CA LEU A 131 3.25 -10.40 -8.37
C LEU A 131 2.68 -9.28 -9.26
N TYR A 132 3.35 -8.13 -9.32
CA TYR A 132 2.91 -7.01 -10.15
C TYR A 132 2.86 -7.37 -11.63
N LYS A 133 3.84 -8.10 -12.13
CA LYS A 133 3.85 -8.56 -13.52
C LYS A 133 2.67 -9.48 -13.85
N ARG A 134 2.23 -10.31 -12.90
CA ARG A 134 1.04 -11.16 -13.08
C ARG A 134 -0.24 -10.34 -13.23
N PHE A 135 -0.27 -9.12 -12.73
CA PHE A 135 -1.38 -8.17 -12.89
C PHE A 135 -1.17 -7.22 -14.08
N ASN A 136 -0.22 -7.51 -14.96
CA ASN A 136 0.07 -6.76 -16.16
C ASN A 136 0.69 -5.38 -15.92
N PHE A 137 1.29 -5.14 -14.77
CA PHE A 137 2.13 -3.97 -14.57
C PHE A 137 3.35 -4.03 -15.48
N ILE A 138 3.70 -2.91 -16.08
CA ILE A 138 4.82 -2.76 -17.01
C ILE A 138 5.84 -1.82 -16.38
N LYS A 139 7.11 -2.21 -16.42
CA LYS A 139 8.20 -1.34 -15.99
C LYS A 139 8.36 -0.18 -16.99
N THR A 140 8.32 1.05 -16.48
CA THR A 140 8.41 2.26 -17.28
C THR A 140 9.71 3.03 -17.07
N SER A 141 10.33 2.92 -15.90
CA SER A 141 11.57 3.62 -15.56
C SER A 141 12.25 3.01 -14.35
N GLU A 142 13.43 3.53 -14.03
CA GLU A 142 14.22 3.20 -12.85
C GLU A 142 14.67 4.48 -12.16
N LYS A 143 14.90 4.39 -10.86
CA LYS A 143 15.51 5.46 -10.06
C LYS A 143 16.35 4.87 -8.93
N ILE A 144 17.11 5.73 -8.26
CA ILE A 144 17.89 5.36 -7.07
C ILE A 144 17.27 6.04 -5.86
N VAL A 145 16.97 5.27 -4.83
CA VAL A 145 16.46 5.76 -3.55
C VAL A 145 17.29 5.12 -2.44
N ASN A 146 17.85 5.94 -1.54
CA ASN A 146 18.71 5.46 -0.46
C ASN A 146 19.84 4.55 -0.95
N ARG A 147 20.48 4.89 -2.08
CA ARG A 147 21.55 4.13 -2.75
C ARG A 147 21.13 2.76 -3.28
N LYS A 148 19.82 2.50 -3.39
CA LYS A 148 19.27 1.25 -3.89
C LYS A 148 18.50 1.50 -5.17
N LYS A 149 18.59 0.56 -6.11
CA LYS A 149 17.82 0.60 -7.35
C LYS A 149 16.35 0.34 -7.09
N VAL A 150 15.50 1.18 -7.68
CA VAL A 150 14.04 1.09 -7.60
C VAL A 150 13.48 1.01 -9.01
N ASP A 151 12.61 0.04 -9.24
CA ASP A 151 11.86 -0.08 -10.48
C ASP A 151 10.51 0.64 -10.34
N CYS A 152 10.15 1.41 -11.36
CA CYS A 152 8.87 2.08 -11.47
C CYS A 152 7.99 1.34 -12.47
N LEU A 153 6.80 0.93 -12.04
CA LEU A 153 5.87 0.16 -12.86
C LEU A 153 4.53 0.89 -12.98
N GLU A 154 3.82 0.62 -14.06
CA GLU A 154 2.51 1.20 -14.32
C GLU A 154 1.52 0.15 -14.81
N LEU A 155 0.25 0.34 -14.44
CA LEU A 155 -0.89 -0.40 -14.95
C LEU A 155 -1.92 0.58 -15.50
N GLN A 156 -2.30 0.40 -16.76
CA GLN A 156 -3.43 1.08 -17.37
C GLN A 156 -4.71 0.29 -17.13
N ARG A 157 -5.83 1.00 -16.93
CA ARG A 157 -7.17 0.41 -16.84
C ARG A 157 -7.57 -0.25 -18.14
#